data_6b1eeaaef018b8907c688c3048171993
#
_entry.id   6b1eeaaef018b8907c688c3048171993
#
_cell.length_a   1.000
_cell.length_b   1.000
_cell.length_c   1.000
_cell.angle_alpha   90.00
_cell.angle_beta   90.00
_cell.angle_gamma   90.00
#
_symmetry.space_group_name_H-M   'P 1'
#
loop_
_entity.id
_entity.type
_entity.pdbx_description
1 polymer ?
#
loop_
_entity_poly.entity_id
_entity_poly.type
_entity_poly.pdbx_seq_one_letter_code
_entity_poly.pdbx_strand_id
1 'polypeptide(L)'
;VLTFGFTLLTSDIAIGRRTQKSAIGAYAEMKPKWKFLGILTFLVPVLIMTYYAVIGGWITKYAVVYLTGQAKAAAADDYFTSFITSSTSPVIFALIFMGVTAFIVYNGVQDGIEKVSKWMMPVLLVLVVIISIYSLTLKHTDSSGQVHTGIQGFLYYLTPNLEGLTVQRFLQILLDAMSQLFFSLSVSMGIMITYGSYVKPDVDLNKAVNQIEIFDTGVAFLAGAMIIPAA
;
A
#
# COMPACT_ATOMS: atom_id res chain seq x y z
N VAL A 1 1.42 14.65 3.39
CA VAL A 1 0.08 14.44 2.83
C VAL A 1 -0.53 15.78 2.45
N LEU A 2 -0.92 16.63 3.39
CA LEU A 2 -1.68 17.87 3.18
C LEU A 2 -1.06 18.91 2.22
N THR A 3 0.21 18.82 1.91
CA THR A 3 0.91 19.76 1.03
C THR A 3 1.26 19.10 -0.30
N PHE A 4 2.28 18.24 -0.29
CA PHE A 4 2.76 17.57 -1.51
C PHE A 4 1.79 16.52 -2.04
N GLY A 5 1.18 15.71 -1.15
CA GLY A 5 0.25 14.66 -1.54
C GLY A 5 -0.93 15.21 -2.30
N PHE A 6 -1.65 16.17 -1.71
CA PHE A 6 -2.82 16.80 -2.30
C PHE A 6 -2.53 17.41 -3.68
N THR A 7 -1.46 18.20 -3.77
CA THR A 7 -1.12 18.90 -5.01
C THR A 7 -0.75 17.93 -6.12
N LEU A 8 0.10 16.95 -5.82
CA LEU A 8 0.56 15.98 -6.82
C LEU A 8 -0.57 15.04 -7.24
N LEU A 9 -1.34 14.52 -6.29
CA LEU A 9 -2.46 13.63 -6.56
C LEU A 9 -3.53 14.32 -7.41
N THR A 10 -3.89 15.56 -7.05
CA THR A 10 -4.81 16.37 -7.86
C THR A 10 -4.29 16.59 -9.27
N SER A 11 -3.00 16.88 -9.40
CA SER A 11 -2.37 17.12 -10.71
C SER A 11 -2.39 15.87 -11.59
N ASP A 12 -2.00 14.71 -11.04
CA ASP A 12 -2.01 13.45 -11.78
C ASP A 12 -3.42 13.07 -12.25
N ILE A 13 -4.42 13.14 -11.37
CA ILE A 13 -5.80 12.82 -11.71
C ILE A 13 -6.35 13.83 -12.72
N ALA A 14 -6.04 15.13 -12.59
CA ALA A 14 -6.49 16.16 -13.51
C ALA A 14 -5.88 15.97 -14.92
N ILE A 15 -4.61 15.61 -15.02
CA ILE A 15 -3.95 15.27 -16.29
C ILE A 15 -4.66 14.09 -16.96
N GLY A 16 -4.90 13.02 -16.21
CA GLY A 16 -5.61 11.85 -16.70
C GLY A 16 -7.01 12.18 -17.18
N ARG A 17 -7.80 12.91 -16.38
CA ARG A 17 -9.18 13.31 -16.72
C ARG A 17 -9.24 14.21 -17.95
N ARG A 18 -8.29 15.12 -18.09
CA ARG A 18 -8.24 16.03 -19.24
C ARG A 18 -7.91 15.30 -20.53
N THR A 19 -6.97 14.37 -20.50
CA THR A 19 -6.46 13.70 -21.70
C THR A 19 -7.20 12.41 -22.03
N GLN A 20 -7.84 11.78 -21.05
CA GLN A 20 -8.47 10.45 -21.12
C GLN A 20 -7.55 9.38 -21.71
N LYS A 21 -6.25 9.49 -21.41
CA LYS A 21 -5.19 8.60 -21.89
C LYS A 21 -4.35 8.06 -20.73
N SER A 22 -3.66 6.96 -20.99
CA SER A 22 -2.62 6.48 -20.08
C SER A 22 -1.48 7.50 -19.97
N ALA A 23 -0.62 7.35 -18.94
CA ALA A 23 0.45 8.32 -18.67
C ALA A 23 1.30 8.66 -19.91
N ILE A 24 1.69 7.65 -20.71
CA ILE A 24 2.48 7.88 -21.93
C ILE A 24 1.72 8.76 -22.93
N GLY A 25 0.45 8.45 -23.16
CA GLY A 25 -0.40 9.23 -24.06
C GLY A 25 -0.71 10.63 -23.55
N ALA A 26 -0.94 10.76 -22.25
CA ALA A 26 -1.25 12.04 -21.61
C ALA A 26 -0.09 13.03 -21.73
N TYR A 27 1.13 12.63 -21.38
CA TYR A 27 2.30 13.50 -21.55
C TYR A 27 2.62 13.81 -23.01
N ALA A 28 2.44 12.85 -23.92
CA ALA A 28 2.65 13.08 -25.35
C ALA A 28 1.65 14.09 -25.93
N GLU A 29 0.39 14.08 -25.47
CA GLU A 29 -0.63 15.04 -25.90
C GLU A 29 -0.39 16.44 -25.37
N MET A 30 0.02 16.54 -24.10
CA MET A 30 0.36 17.84 -23.51
C MET A 30 1.53 18.49 -24.25
N LYS A 31 2.58 17.74 -24.52
CA LYS A 31 3.72 18.18 -25.33
C LYS A 31 4.50 16.95 -25.82
N PRO A 32 4.69 16.80 -27.16
CA PRO A 32 5.38 15.62 -27.71
C PRO A 32 6.76 15.36 -27.13
N LYS A 33 7.50 16.42 -26.77
CA LYS A 33 8.81 16.33 -26.12
C LYS A 33 8.76 15.66 -24.73
N TRP A 34 7.61 15.64 -24.05
CA TRP A 34 7.46 15.09 -22.70
C TRP A 34 7.01 13.62 -22.72
N LYS A 35 6.87 13.01 -23.88
CA LYS A 35 6.57 11.58 -24.00
C LYS A 35 7.53 10.71 -23.18
N PHE A 36 8.81 11.11 -23.08
CA PHE A 36 9.79 10.37 -22.29
C PHE A 36 9.44 10.30 -20.80
N LEU A 37 8.84 11.38 -20.23
CA LEU A 37 8.35 11.36 -18.84
C LEU A 37 7.25 10.32 -18.64
N GLY A 38 6.33 10.24 -19.61
CA GLY A 38 5.30 9.20 -19.60
C GLY A 38 5.88 7.78 -19.65
N ILE A 39 6.98 7.58 -20.38
CA ILE A 39 7.68 6.29 -20.39
C ILE A 39 8.34 6.03 -19.04
N LEU A 40 9.01 7.02 -18.44
CA LEU A 40 9.62 6.87 -17.12
C LEU A 40 8.59 6.54 -16.05
N THR A 41 7.46 7.27 -16.01
CA THR A 41 6.38 7.00 -15.06
C THR A 41 5.75 5.62 -15.27
N PHE A 42 5.68 5.12 -16.50
CA PHE A 42 5.19 3.78 -16.81
C PHE A 42 6.17 2.67 -16.38
N LEU A 43 7.48 2.92 -16.44
CA LEU A 43 8.48 1.92 -16.02
C LEU A 43 8.40 1.64 -14.52
N VAL A 44 8.02 2.61 -13.70
CA VAL A 44 7.92 2.42 -12.24
C VAL A 44 6.95 1.29 -11.86
N PRO A 45 5.65 1.30 -12.26
CA PRO A 45 4.76 0.20 -11.95
C PRO A 45 5.15 -1.12 -12.60
N VAL A 46 5.81 -1.11 -13.75
CA VAL A 46 6.35 -2.34 -14.37
C VAL A 46 7.41 -2.99 -13.46
N LEU A 47 8.34 -2.20 -12.91
CA LEU A 47 9.34 -2.69 -11.97
C LEU A 47 8.72 -3.15 -10.65
N ILE A 48 7.74 -2.40 -10.13
CA ILE A 48 7.01 -2.77 -8.92
C ILE A 48 6.31 -4.12 -9.12
N MET A 49 5.64 -4.32 -10.24
CA MET A 49 4.88 -5.54 -10.52
C MET A 49 5.74 -6.82 -10.44
N THR A 50 7.03 -6.74 -10.74
CA THR A 50 7.94 -7.91 -10.70
C THR A 50 8.06 -8.50 -9.30
N TYR A 51 8.17 -7.69 -8.25
CA TYR A 51 8.27 -8.19 -6.87
C TYR A 51 6.91 -8.29 -6.18
N TYR A 52 5.93 -7.45 -6.54
CA TYR A 52 4.59 -7.50 -5.97
C TYR A 52 3.87 -8.83 -6.23
N ALA A 53 4.06 -9.41 -7.41
CA ALA A 53 3.50 -10.72 -7.73
C ALA A 53 4.04 -11.82 -6.80
N VAL A 54 5.33 -11.74 -6.45
CA VAL A 54 5.96 -12.69 -5.50
C VAL A 54 5.41 -12.49 -4.09
N ILE A 55 5.38 -11.25 -3.59
CA ILE A 55 4.81 -10.93 -2.27
C ILE A 55 3.32 -11.30 -2.21
N GLY A 56 2.56 -11.01 -3.27
CA GLY A 56 1.17 -11.43 -3.39
C GLY A 56 0.99 -12.95 -3.27
N GLY A 57 1.92 -13.72 -3.86
CA GLY A 57 1.99 -15.17 -3.70
C GLY A 57 2.22 -15.58 -2.24
N TRP A 58 3.14 -14.92 -1.52
CA TRP A 58 3.37 -15.19 -0.09
C TRP A 58 2.12 -14.96 0.75
N ILE A 59 1.45 -13.82 0.55
CA ILE A 59 0.21 -13.50 1.25
C ILE A 59 -0.88 -14.55 0.92
N THR A 60 -1.00 -14.95 -0.34
CA THR A 60 -1.95 -15.98 -0.77
C THR A 60 -1.67 -17.32 -0.08
N LYS A 61 -0.39 -17.71 0.06
CA LYS A 61 0.00 -18.91 0.82
C LYS A 61 -0.47 -18.83 2.26
N TYR A 62 -0.17 -17.72 2.94
CA TYR A 62 -0.60 -17.55 4.33
C TYR A 62 -2.14 -17.54 4.46
N ALA A 63 -2.85 -16.87 3.56
CA ALA A 63 -4.31 -16.90 3.55
C ALA A 63 -4.86 -18.34 3.45
N VAL A 64 -4.30 -19.17 2.56
CA VAL A 64 -4.69 -20.58 2.44
C VAL A 64 -4.39 -21.37 3.72
N VAL A 65 -3.22 -21.16 4.32
CA VAL A 65 -2.82 -21.86 5.56
C VAL A 65 -3.76 -21.53 6.71
N TYR A 66 -4.12 -20.26 6.88
CA TYR A 66 -5.07 -19.84 7.92
C TYR A 66 -6.48 -20.37 7.65
N LEU A 67 -6.96 -20.31 6.40
CA LEU A 67 -8.26 -20.83 6.01
C LEU A 67 -8.38 -22.35 6.15
N THR A 68 -7.28 -23.09 6.00
CA THR A 68 -7.23 -24.55 6.19
C THR A 68 -6.99 -24.98 7.65
N GLY A 69 -6.96 -24.03 8.59
CA GLY A 69 -6.80 -24.33 10.02
C GLY A 69 -5.37 -24.70 10.44
N GLN A 70 -4.38 -24.46 9.58
CA GLN A 70 -2.96 -24.77 9.86
C GLN A 70 -2.20 -23.58 10.47
N ALA A 71 -2.89 -22.69 11.19
CA ALA A 71 -2.32 -21.48 11.79
C ALA A 71 -1.13 -21.79 12.72
N LYS A 72 -1.17 -22.90 13.47
CA LYS A 72 -0.06 -23.31 14.35
C LYS A 72 1.21 -23.64 13.58
N ALA A 73 1.11 -24.21 12.38
CA ALA A 73 2.27 -24.48 11.52
C ALA A 73 2.86 -23.18 10.99
N ALA A 74 2.01 -22.20 10.64
CA ALA A 74 2.45 -20.89 10.17
C ALA A 74 3.12 -20.02 11.24
N ALA A 75 2.90 -20.32 12.52
CA ALA A 75 3.52 -19.64 13.66
C ALA A 75 4.93 -20.16 14.01
N ALA A 76 5.42 -21.21 13.36
CA ALA A 76 6.78 -21.69 13.57
C ALA A 76 7.80 -20.73 12.93
N ASP A 77 8.90 -20.46 13.63
CA ASP A 77 9.93 -19.49 13.21
C ASP A 77 10.52 -19.79 11.83
N ASP A 78 10.66 -21.06 11.48
CA ASP A 78 11.25 -21.49 10.20
C ASP A 78 10.24 -21.56 9.04
N TYR A 79 8.94 -21.41 9.32
CA TYR A 79 7.89 -21.64 8.32
C TYR A 79 8.03 -20.73 7.11
N PHE A 80 8.22 -19.44 7.36
CA PHE A 80 8.40 -18.47 6.26
C PHE A 80 9.67 -18.74 5.48
N THR A 81 10.79 -18.95 6.17
CA THR A 81 12.09 -19.20 5.54
C THR A 81 12.07 -20.49 4.70
N SER A 82 11.49 -21.57 5.22
CA SER A 82 11.36 -22.84 4.49
C SER A 82 10.45 -22.69 3.27
N PHE A 83 9.41 -21.86 3.36
CA PHE A 83 8.53 -21.59 2.22
C PHE A 83 9.24 -20.81 1.12
N ILE A 84 9.90 -19.67 1.44
CA ILE A 84 10.54 -18.82 0.43
C ILE A 84 11.76 -19.45 -0.22
N THR A 85 12.43 -20.37 0.47
CA THR A 85 13.60 -21.11 -0.07
C THR A 85 13.21 -22.34 -0.89
N SER A 86 11.95 -22.77 -0.83
CA SER A 86 11.48 -23.87 -1.65
C SER A 86 11.39 -23.46 -3.13
N SER A 87 11.81 -24.33 -4.04
CA SER A 87 11.89 -24.04 -5.47
C SER A 87 10.51 -23.92 -6.15
N THR A 88 9.48 -24.56 -5.63
CA THR A 88 8.20 -24.75 -6.33
C THR A 88 7.06 -23.98 -5.68
N SER A 89 6.97 -24.03 -4.35
CA SER A 89 5.81 -23.50 -3.62
C SER A 89 5.60 -21.98 -3.83
N PRO A 90 6.62 -21.10 -3.70
CA PRO A 90 6.44 -19.66 -3.94
C PRO A 90 6.00 -19.33 -5.35
N VAL A 91 6.51 -20.07 -6.34
CA VAL A 91 6.18 -19.87 -7.76
C VAL A 91 4.71 -20.22 -8.03
N ILE A 92 4.23 -21.34 -7.50
CA ILE A 92 2.82 -21.74 -7.66
C ILE A 92 1.89 -20.67 -7.07
N PHE A 93 2.17 -20.20 -5.85
CA PHE A 93 1.32 -19.19 -5.21
C PHE A 93 1.42 -17.82 -5.89
N ALA A 94 2.58 -17.45 -6.44
CA ALA A 94 2.73 -16.26 -7.26
C ALA A 94 1.89 -16.36 -8.54
N LEU A 95 1.89 -17.51 -9.21
CA LEU A 95 1.08 -17.75 -10.40
C LEU A 95 -0.43 -17.72 -10.10
N ILE A 96 -0.85 -18.29 -8.97
CA ILE A 96 -2.25 -18.21 -8.51
C ILE A 96 -2.65 -16.74 -8.29
N PHE A 97 -1.83 -15.98 -7.57
CA PHE A 97 -2.08 -14.56 -7.34
C PHE A 97 -2.16 -13.77 -8.64
N MET A 98 -1.22 -13.98 -9.57
CA MET A 98 -1.23 -13.36 -10.89
C MET A 98 -2.46 -13.75 -11.71
N GLY A 99 -2.85 -15.02 -11.68
CA GLY A 99 -4.05 -15.52 -12.37
C GLY A 99 -5.33 -14.86 -11.88
N VAL A 100 -5.50 -14.75 -10.55
CA VAL A 100 -6.65 -14.05 -9.94
C VAL A 100 -6.61 -12.56 -10.30
N THR A 101 -5.46 -11.92 -10.21
CA THR A 101 -5.31 -10.51 -10.58
C THR A 101 -5.63 -10.27 -12.05
N ALA A 102 -5.10 -11.13 -12.95
CA ALA A 102 -5.37 -11.04 -14.38
C ALA A 102 -6.86 -11.22 -14.69
N PHE A 103 -7.53 -12.14 -14.00
CA PHE A 103 -8.98 -12.35 -14.16
C PHE A 103 -9.78 -11.12 -13.72
N ILE A 104 -9.42 -10.49 -12.59
CA ILE A 104 -10.08 -9.26 -12.12
C ILE A 104 -9.87 -8.12 -13.13
N VAL A 105 -8.64 -7.93 -13.59
CA VAL A 105 -8.30 -6.86 -14.54
C VAL A 105 -8.96 -7.09 -15.91
N TYR A 106 -9.08 -8.35 -16.34
CA TYR A 106 -9.75 -8.71 -17.59
C TYR A 106 -11.21 -8.25 -17.63
N ASN A 107 -11.91 -8.25 -16.49
CA ASN A 107 -13.26 -7.71 -16.38
C ASN A 107 -13.34 -6.18 -16.43
N GLY A 108 -12.21 -5.49 -16.55
CA GLY A 108 -12.14 -4.04 -16.66
C GLY A 108 -12.15 -3.30 -15.32
N VAL A 109 -12.21 -1.97 -15.41
CA VAL A 109 -12.08 -1.11 -14.21
C VAL A 109 -13.37 -1.13 -13.39
N GLN A 110 -14.53 -0.98 -14.02
CA GLN A 110 -15.81 -0.84 -13.31
C GLN A 110 -16.32 -2.18 -12.77
N ASP A 111 -16.38 -3.21 -13.61
CA ASP A 111 -16.93 -4.52 -13.24
C ASP A 111 -15.91 -5.45 -12.57
N GLY A 112 -14.64 -5.21 -12.78
CA GLY A 112 -13.54 -5.95 -12.17
C GLY A 112 -13.00 -5.25 -10.92
N ILE A 113 -12.13 -4.27 -11.12
CA ILE A 113 -11.35 -3.64 -10.05
C ILE A 113 -12.25 -2.94 -9.04
N GLU A 114 -13.17 -2.08 -9.49
CA GLU A 114 -14.03 -1.30 -8.61
C GLU A 114 -14.98 -2.19 -7.79
N LYS A 115 -15.58 -3.18 -8.42
CA LYS A 115 -16.50 -4.11 -7.77
C LYS A 115 -15.81 -4.95 -6.69
N VAL A 116 -14.63 -5.46 -6.97
CA VAL A 116 -13.85 -6.23 -6.01
C VAL A 116 -13.37 -5.33 -4.86
N SER A 117 -12.87 -4.13 -5.16
CA SER A 117 -12.41 -3.17 -4.16
C SER A 117 -13.52 -2.73 -3.21
N LYS A 118 -14.74 -2.51 -3.69
CA LYS A 118 -15.90 -2.15 -2.86
C LYS A 118 -16.20 -3.18 -1.76
N TRP A 119 -15.88 -4.45 -1.98
CA TRP A 119 -16.05 -5.51 -0.99
C TRP A 119 -14.81 -5.70 -0.13
N MET A 120 -13.62 -5.70 -0.75
CA MET A 120 -12.37 -5.99 -0.05
C MET A 120 -11.94 -4.86 0.88
N MET A 121 -12.12 -3.60 0.48
CA MET A 121 -11.66 -2.45 1.28
C MET A 121 -12.34 -2.34 2.65
N PRO A 122 -13.69 -2.42 2.77
CA PRO A 122 -14.34 -2.42 4.08
C PRO A 122 -13.94 -3.61 4.95
N VAL A 123 -13.81 -4.80 4.35
CA VAL A 123 -13.35 -5.99 5.09
C VAL A 123 -11.94 -5.79 5.62
N LEU A 124 -11.04 -5.28 4.78
CA LEU A 124 -9.67 -4.97 5.20
C LEU A 124 -9.66 -3.95 6.36
N LEU A 125 -10.43 -2.87 6.25
CA LEU A 125 -10.51 -1.85 7.28
C LEU A 125 -10.98 -2.43 8.63
N VAL A 126 -12.05 -3.23 8.60
CA VAL A 126 -12.57 -3.89 9.80
C VAL A 126 -11.51 -4.82 10.42
N LEU A 127 -10.83 -5.62 9.59
CA LEU A 127 -9.75 -6.51 10.08
C LEU A 127 -8.61 -5.72 10.70
N VAL A 128 -8.15 -4.64 10.07
CA VAL A 128 -7.07 -3.79 10.61
C VAL A 128 -7.49 -3.18 11.95
N VAL A 129 -8.73 -2.70 12.07
CA VAL A 129 -9.24 -2.17 13.36
C VAL A 129 -9.26 -3.25 14.43
N ILE A 130 -9.78 -4.44 14.13
CA ILE A 130 -9.84 -5.55 15.09
C ILE A 130 -8.43 -5.94 15.53
N ILE A 131 -7.49 -6.10 14.61
CA ILE A 131 -6.12 -6.48 14.91
C ILE A 131 -5.41 -5.36 15.69
N SER A 132 -5.64 -4.09 15.36
CA SER A 132 -5.08 -2.96 16.12
C SER A 132 -5.57 -2.96 17.57
N ILE A 133 -6.87 -3.18 17.80
CA ILE A 133 -7.42 -3.29 19.17
C ILE A 133 -6.80 -4.49 19.89
N TYR A 134 -6.70 -5.63 19.22
CA TYR A 134 -6.07 -6.83 19.79
C TYR A 134 -4.60 -6.60 20.14
N SER A 135 -3.84 -5.94 19.26
CA SER A 135 -2.43 -5.61 19.47
C SER A 135 -2.21 -4.78 20.75
N LEU A 136 -3.12 -3.85 21.07
CA LEU A 136 -3.05 -3.07 22.31
C LEU A 136 -3.24 -3.91 23.57
N THR A 137 -3.88 -5.08 23.48
CA THR A 137 -4.10 -6.00 24.63
C THR A 137 -2.94 -6.96 24.87
N LEU A 138 -1.97 -7.02 23.95
CA LEU A 138 -0.84 -7.92 24.06
C LEU A 138 0.05 -7.54 25.24
N LYS A 139 0.60 -8.56 25.88
CA LYS A 139 1.60 -8.45 26.95
C LYS A 139 2.70 -9.45 26.68
N HIS A 140 3.92 -9.01 26.74
CA HIS A 140 5.10 -9.85 26.61
C HIS A 140 6.02 -9.60 27.81
N THR A 141 6.57 -10.69 28.37
CA THR A 141 7.57 -10.59 29.42
C THR A 141 8.92 -10.91 28.80
N ASP A 142 9.84 -9.96 28.85
CA ASP A 142 11.19 -10.12 28.34
C ASP A 142 12.00 -11.12 29.22
N SER A 143 13.10 -11.61 28.67
CA SER A 143 14.08 -12.48 29.38
C SER A 143 14.64 -11.83 30.66
N SER A 144 14.58 -10.52 30.79
CA SER A 144 14.93 -9.73 31.97
C SER A 144 13.83 -9.65 33.03
N GLY A 145 12.63 -10.24 32.78
CA GLY A 145 11.47 -10.17 33.67
C GLY A 145 10.66 -8.88 33.56
N GLN A 146 10.97 -7.97 32.63
CA GLN A 146 10.17 -6.78 32.40
C GLN A 146 8.94 -7.10 31.54
N VAL A 147 7.79 -6.55 31.96
CA VAL A 147 6.53 -6.74 31.25
C VAL A 147 6.33 -5.56 30.29
N HIS A 148 6.37 -5.84 28.99
CA HIS A 148 6.03 -4.90 27.94
C HIS A 148 4.56 -5.08 27.55
N THR A 149 3.85 -3.97 27.40
CA THR A 149 2.43 -3.98 27.02
C THR A 149 2.22 -3.30 25.67
N GLY A 150 1.25 -3.78 24.88
CA GLY A 150 0.90 -3.15 23.62
C GLY A 150 0.55 -1.65 23.74
N ILE A 151 -0.01 -1.23 24.91
CA ILE A 151 -0.27 0.18 25.19
C ILE A 151 1.04 0.98 25.28
N GLN A 152 2.11 0.42 25.88
CA GLN A 152 3.40 1.10 25.91
C GLN A 152 3.99 1.26 24.50
N GLY A 153 3.88 0.24 23.66
CA GLY A 153 4.27 0.33 22.23
C GLY A 153 3.46 1.39 21.47
N PHE A 154 2.16 1.47 21.72
CA PHE A 154 1.31 2.50 21.12
C PHE A 154 1.68 3.92 21.60
N LEU A 155 1.96 4.11 22.89
CA LEU A 155 2.44 5.39 23.41
C LEU A 155 3.79 5.77 22.80
N TYR A 156 4.69 4.81 22.64
CA TYR A 156 5.96 5.03 21.93
C TYR A 156 5.74 5.50 20.48
N TYR A 157 4.79 4.89 19.77
CA TYR A 157 4.40 5.31 18.42
C TYR A 157 3.88 6.73 18.35
N LEU A 158 3.11 7.18 19.36
CA LEU A 158 2.53 8.51 19.41
C LEU A 158 3.49 9.58 19.93
N THR A 159 4.55 9.17 20.64
CA THR A 159 5.46 10.13 21.29
C THR A 159 6.65 10.42 20.37
N PRO A 160 6.74 11.61 19.77
CA PRO A 160 7.87 11.95 18.93
C PRO A 160 9.15 12.06 19.77
N ASN A 161 10.17 11.28 19.42
CA ASN A 161 11.48 11.41 20.02
C ASN A 161 12.32 12.39 19.18
N LEU A 162 12.56 13.58 19.75
CA LEU A 162 13.36 14.63 19.13
C LEU A 162 14.81 14.66 19.65
N GLU A 163 15.18 13.74 20.55
CA GLU A 163 16.53 13.65 21.07
C GLU A 163 17.54 13.30 19.95
N GLY A 164 18.62 14.07 19.87
CA GLY A 164 19.63 13.90 18.82
C GLY A 164 19.17 14.25 17.41
N LEU A 165 18.09 15.04 17.26
CA LEU A 165 17.60 15.48 15.96
C LEU A 165 18.57 16.52 15.36
N THR A 166 19.45 16.09 14.46
CA THR A 166 20.30 16.96 13.65
C THR A 166 19.57 17.38 12.37
N VAL A 167 20.01 18.45 11.72
CA VAL A 167 19.47 18.88 10.42
C VAL A 167 19.56 17.75 9.38
N GLN A 168 20.66 17.02 9.35
CA GLN A 168 20.84 15.90 8.43
C GLN A 168 19.82 14.78 8.70
N ARG A 169 19.60 14.42 9.96
CA ARG A 169 18.63 13.40 10.36
C ARG A 169 17.19 13.84 10.05
N PHE A 170 16.88 15.12 10.26
CA PHE A 170 15.59 15.69 9.88
C PHE A 170 15.34 15.60 8.37
N LEU A 171 16.32 15.96 7.54
CA LEU A 171 16.22 15.85 6.09
C LEU A 171 16.03 14.39 5.64
N GLN A 172 16.73 13.45 6.28
CA GLN A 172 16.55 12.02 5.99
C GLN A 172 15.13 11.55 6.32
N ILE A 173 14.61 11.89 7.50
CA ILE A 173 13.23 11.58 7.89
C ILE A 173 12.23 12.17 6.90
N LEU A 174 12.46 13.40 6.46
CA LEU A 174 11.61 14.05 5.47
C LEU A 174 11.61 13.31 4.13
N LEU A 175 12.79 12.89 3.64
CA LEU A 175 12.93 12.11 2.40
C LEU A 175 12.24 10.74 2.52
N ASP A 176 12.40 10.06 3.65
CA ASP A 176 11.78 8.77 3.90
C ASP A 176 10.24 8.91 3.94
N ALA A 177 9.73 9.94 4.62
CA ALA A 177 8.31 10.24 4.67
C ALA A 177 7.73 10.59 3.28
N MET A 178 8.46 11.37 2.47
CA MET A 178 8.08 11.68 1.09
C MET A 178 8.07 10.43 0.21
N SER A 179 9.07 9.56 0.35
CA SER A 179 9.15 8.31 -0.41
C SER A 179 7.98 7.40 -0.08
N GLN A 180 7.64 7.27 1.20
CA GLN A 180 6.48 6.51 1.65
C GLN A 180 5.17 7.08 1.11
N LEU A 181 5.02 8.41 1.13
CA LEU A 181 3.84 9.09 0.61
C LEU A 181 3.66 8.86 -0.90
N PHE A 182 4.75 8.98 -1.68
CA PHE A 182 4.69 8.73 -3.13
C PHE A 182 4.28 7.29 -3.44
N PHE A 183 4.79 6.35 -2.64
CA PHE A 183 4.45 4.95 -2.81
C PHE A 183 2.99 4.64 -2.40
N SER A 184 2.54 5.14 -1.25
CA SER A 184 1.18 4.91 -0.73
C SER A 184 0.10 5.50 -1.64
N LEU A 185 0.26 6.76 -2.05
CA LEU A 185 -0.67 7.44 -2.94
C LEU A 185 -0.46 7.11 -4.43
N SER A 186 0.58 6.34 -4.76
CA SER A 186 0.94 6.00 -6.15
C SER A 186 1.12 7.23 -7.06
N VAL A 187 1.59 8.35 -6.49
CA VAL A 187 1.76 9.63 -7.21
C VAL A 187 3.02 9.58 -8.05
N SER A 188 3.01 10.27 -9.17
CA SER A 188 4.12 10.34 -10.13
C SER A 188 4.53 8.99 -10.75
N MET A 189 3.76 7.94 -10.55
CA MET A 189 3.97 6.60 -11.12
C MET A 189 3.10 6.33 -12.36
N GLY A 190 2.37 7.33 -12.85
CA GLY A 190 1.45 7.17 -13.97
C GLY A 190 0.16 6.41 -13.65
N ILE A 191 0.06 5.83 -12.46
CA ILE A 191 -1.12 5.08 -12.00
C ILE A 191 -2.30 6.04 -11.82
N MET A 192 -2.13 7.13 -11.09
CA MET A 192 -3.18 8.11 -10.83
C MET A 192 -3.59 8.86 -12.09
N ILE A 193 -2.70 9.06 -13.06
CA ILE A 193 -3.05 9.59 -14.39
C ILE A 193 -3.97 8.59 -15.09
N THR A 194 -3.66 7.31 -15.05
CA THR A 194 -4.49 6.27 -15.66
C THR A 194 -5.88 6.18 -14.99
N TYR A 195 -5.96 6.17 -13.66
CA TYR A 195 -7.24 6.24 -12.96
C TYR A 195 -8.00 7.53 -13.27
N GLY A 196 -7.30 8.65 -13.32
CA GLY A 196 -7.88 9.95 -13.72
C GLY A 196 -8.57 9.91 -15.07
N SER A 197 -8.06 9.10 -16.02
CA SER A 197 -8.67 8.99 -17.36
C SER A 197 -10.05 8.34 -17.36
N TYR A 198 -10.43 7.64 -16.28
CA TYR A 198 -11.77 7.06 -16.10
C TYR A 198 -12.71 7.93 -15.27
N VAL A 199 -12.19 9.02 -14.66
CA VAL A 199 -13.01 9.93 -13.84
C VAL A 199 -13.93 10.76 -14.71
N LYS A 200 -15.23 10.72 -14.39
CA LYS A 200 -16.24 11.49 -15.11
C LYS A 200 -16.07 13.00 -14.90
N PRO A 201 -16.50 13.82 -15.88
CA PRO A 201 -16.35 15.29 -15.82
C PRO A 201 -17.12 15.96 -14.67
N ASP A 202 -18.20 15.36 -14.20
CA ASP A 202 -19.08 15.85 -13.13
C ASP A 202 -18.54 15.62 -11.72
N VAL A 203 -17.49 14.80 -11.57
CA VAL A 203 -16.88 14.50 -10.26
C VAL A 203 -16.04 15.69 -9.78
N ASP A 204 -16.29 16.13 -8.53
CA ASP A 204 -15.45 17.12 -7.85
C ASP A 204 -14.12 16.47 -7.43
N LEU A 205 -13.04 16.84 -8.13
CA LEU A 205 -11.70 16.29 -7.89
C LEU A 205 -11.17 16.65 -6.51
N ASN A 206 -11.40 17.89 -6.04
CA ASN A 206 -10.88 18.31 -4.74
C ASN A 206 -11.51 17.48 -3.62
N LYS A 207 -12.81 17.23 -3.70
CA LYS A 207 -13.52 16.39 -2.75
C LYS A 207 -13.02 14.95 -2.81
N ALA A 208 -12.83 14.40 -4.01
CA ALA A 208 -12.34 13.05 -4.20
C ALA A 208 -10.91 12.88 -3.65
N VAL A 209 -10.01 13.80 -3.96
CA VAL A 209 -8.62 13.79 -3.48
C VAL A 209 -8.55 13.91 -1.96
N ASN A 210 -9.32 14.82 -1.36
CA ASN A 210 -9.40 14.95 0.09
C ASN A 210 -9.85 13.64 0.76
N GLN A 211 -10.83 12.95 0.18
CA GLN A 211 -11.28 11.66 0.69
C GLN A 211 -10.16 10.61 0.60
N ILE A 212 -9.46 10.52 -0.52
CA ILE A 212 -8.35 9.58 -0.69
C ILE A 212 -7.28 9.84 0.38
N GLU A 213 -6.86 11.09 0.58
CA GLU A 213 -5.82 11.44 1.56
C GLU A 213 -6.24 11.14 3.00
N ILE A 214 -7.47 11.45 3.37
CA ILE A 214 -7.99 11.16 4.72
C ILE A 214 -8.01 9.66 4.97
N PHE A 215 -8.50 8.87 4.01
CA PHE A 215 -8.53 7.41 4.14
C PHE A 215 -7.13 6.80 4.15
N ASP A 216 -6.24 7.21 3.25
CA ASP A 216 -4.85 6.75 3.20
C ASP A 216 -4.13 7.02 4.52
N THR A 217 -4.20 8.25 5.02
CA THR A 217 -3.60 8.65 6.31
C THR A 217 -4.21 7.87 7.47
N GLY A 218 -5.53 7.70 7.50
CA GLY A 218 -6.23 6.97 8.55
C GLY A 218 -5.84 5.49 8.59
N VAL A 219 -5.78 4.83 7.43
CA VAL A 219 -5.36 3.43 7.32
C VAL A 219 -3.88 3.27 7.66
N ALA A 220 -3.02 4.18 7.22
CA ALA A 220 -1.59 4.16 7.57
C ALA A 220 -1.38 4.30 9.09
N PHE A 221 -2.13 5.20 9.74
CA PHE A 221 -2.11 5.35 11.19
C PHE A 221 -2.56 4.07 11.92
N LEU A 222 -3.65 3.46 11.47
CA LEU A 222 -4.15 2.20 12.03
C LEU A 222 -3.16 1.05 11.82
N ALA A 223 -2.50 0.99 10.65
CA ALA A 223 -1.47 -0.01 10.38
C ALA A 223 -0.27 0.14 11.34
N GLY A 224 0.17 1.38 11.61
CA GLY A 224 1.18 1.65 12.63
C GLY A 224 0.74 1.22 14.02
N ALA A 225 -0.50 1.52 14.39
CA ALA A 225 -1.11 1.10 15.65
C ALA A 225 -1.31 -0.43 15.77
N MET A 226 -1.34 -1.14 14.66
CA MET A 226 -1.39 -2.60 14.62
C MET A 226 -0.01 -3.23 14.80
N ILE A 227 1.00 -2.70 14.11
CA ILE A 227 2.32 -3.33 13.99
C ILE A 227 3.20 -2.99 15.20
N ILE A 228 3.32 -1.70 15.55
CA ILE A 228 4.28 -1.26 16.56
C ILE A 228 3.99 -1.80 17.97
N PRO A 229 2.72 -1.86 18.45
CA PRO A 229 2.42 -2.47 19.73
C PRO A 229 2.64 -3.99 19.78
N ALA A 230 2.66 -4.64 18.61
CA ALA A 230 2.85 -6.10 18.51
C ALA A 230 4.33 -6.51 18.36
N ALA A 231 5.22 -5.57 18.00
CA ALA A 231 6.66 -5.79 17.82
C ALA A 231 7.42 -5.59 19.11
#